data_e43844da2f86a9b1ca8acab2450eea1f
#
_entry.id   e43844da2f86a9b1ca8acab2450eea1f
#
_cell.length_a   1.000
_cell.length_b   1.000
_cell.length_c   1.000
_cell.angle_alpha   90.00
_cell.angle_beta   90.00
_cell.angle_gamma   90.00
#
_symmetry.space_group_name_H-M   'P 1'
#
loop_
_entity.id
_entity.type
_entity.pdbx_description
1 polymer ?
#
loop_
_entity_poly.entity_id
_entity_poly.type
_entity_poly.pdbx_seq_one_letter_code
_entity_poly.pdbx_strand_id
1 'polypeptide(L)'
;VTASNERISAVTGVPPTLIRCPYGEYDDHVIAAIRSMGMEPIQWDVDSLDWKDYDADTICRRVTSKVQPGSIVLFHNAALHTPEALPAILDCLINDGYTVVPISQLILDPPYTIDHTGRQFPAETVSTT
;
A
#
# COMPACT_ATOMS: atom_id res chain seq x y z
N VAL A 1 18.93 -2.82 1.64
CA VAL A 1 18.02 -2.81 0.45
C VAL A 1 18.71 -3.48 -0.73
N THR A 2 19.89 -3.00 -1.20
CA THR A 2 20.56 -3.51 -2.40
C THR A 2 20.74 -5.03 -2.41
N ALA A 3 21.35 -5.61 -1.38
CA ALA A 3 21.55 -7.06 -1.29
C ALA A 3 20.23 -7.86 -1.28
N SER A 4 19.15 -7.29 -0.73
CA SER A 4 17.81 -7.90 -0.78
C SER A 4 17.24 -7.85 -2.20
N ASN A 5 17.40 -6.72 -2.89
CA ASN A 5 16.96 -6.56 -4.28
C ASN A 5 17.67 -7.53 -5.22
N GLU A 6 18.97 -7.72 -5.05
CA GLU A 6 19.77 -8.69 -5.83
C GLU A 6 19.25 -10.13 -5.64
N ARG A 7 18.95 -10.53 -4.39
CA ARG A 7 18.40 -11.86 -4.10
C ARG A 7 16.99 -12.05 -4.68
N ILE A 8 16.13 -11.04 -4.57
CA ILE A 8 14.78 -11.10 -5.15
C ILE A 8 14.88 -11.21 -6.67
N SER A 9 15.70 -10.36 -7.31
CA SER A 9 15.91 -10.38 -8.76
C SER A 9 16.44 -11.71 -9.26
N ALA A 10 17.35 -12.34 -8.51
CA ALA A 10 17.91 -13.65 -8.87
C ALA A 10 16.84 -14.76 -8.86
N VAL A 11 15.80 -14.64 -8.03
CA VAL A 11 14.71 -15.63 -7.93
C VAL A 11 13.57 -15.32 -8.89
N THR A 12 13.19 -14.04 -9.00
CA THR A 12 12.00 -13.62 -9.76
C THR A 12 12.31 -13.24 -11.21
N GLY A 13 13.57 -12.97 -11.54
CA GLY A 13 14.00 -12.43 -12.83
C GLY A 13 13.68 -10.93 -13.01
N VAL A 14 13.05 -10.29 -12.02
CA VAL A 14 12.62 -8.87 -12.10
C VAL A 14 13.11 -8.12 -10.86
N PRO A 15 13.76 -6.95 -11.03
CA PRO A 15 14.17 -6.13 -9.89
C PRO A 15 12.94 -5.52 -9.18
N PRO A 16 12.93 -5.48 -7.83
CA PRO A 16 11.88 -4.78 -7.09
C PRO A 16 11.92 -3.28 -7.36
N THR A 17 10.76 -2.67 -7.55
CA THR A 17 10.58 -1.23 -7.76
C THR A 17 9.85 -0.54 -6.59
N LEU A 18 9.27 -1.32 -5.69
CA LEU A 18 8.52 -0.85 -4.54
C LEU A 18 9.13 -1.37 -3.25
N ILE A 19 9.06 -0.58 -2.19
CA ILE A 19 9.48 -0.99 -0.86
C ILE A 19 8.51 -0.44 0.20
N ARG A 20 8.20 -1.24 1.20
CA ARG A 20 7.59 -0.76 2.44
C ARG A 20 8.65 -0.75 3.53
N CYS A 21 8.80 0.40 4.19
CA CYS A 21 9.74 0.52 5.30
C CYS A 21 9.31 -0.37 6.48
N PRO A 22 10.25 -1.05 7.16
CA PRO A 22 9.94 -1.79 8.36
C PRO A 22 9.20 -0.91 9.38
N TYR A 23 8.16 -1.44 10.00
CA TYR A 23 7.27 -0.74 10.94
C TYR A 23 6.57 0.51 10.37
N GLY A 24 6.71 0.79 9.06
CA GLY A 24 6.21 2.03 8.46
C GLY A 24 6.99 3.27 8.87
N GLU A 25 8.19 3.13 9.40
CA GLU A 25 9.05 4.24 9.81
C GLU A 25 9.83 4.80 8.63
N TYR A 26 9.74 6.10 8.42
CA TYR A 26 10.47 6.82 7.38
C TYR A 26 10.68 8.28 7.76
N ASP A 27 11.66 8.89 7.12
CA ASP A 27 11.91 10.32 7.11
C ASP A 27 12.34 10.76 5.69
N ASP A 28 12.61 12.03 5.51
CA ASP A 28 13.01 12.59 4.21
C ASP A 28 14.29 11.96 3.67
N HIS A 29 15.24 11.58 4.54
CA HIS A 29 16.48 10.93 4.13
C HIS A 29 16.24 9.50 3.63
N VAL A 30 15.36 8.76 4.30
CA VAL A 30 14.96 7.40 3.89
C VAL A 30 14.26 7.45 2.54
N ILE A 31 13.31 8.37 2.36
CA ILE A 31 12.59 8.56 1.09
C ILE A 31 13.57 8.90 -0.04
N ALA A 32 14.47 9.88 0.18
CA ALA A 32 15.46 10.28 -0.81
C ALA A 32 16.41 9.13 -1.17
N ALA A 33 16.87 8.37 -0.18
CA ALA A 33 17.73 7.21 -0.39
C ALA A 33 17.02 6.10 -1.20
N ILE A 34 15.77 5.80 -0.90
CA ILE A 34 14.97 4.80 -1.63
C ILE A 34 14.77 5.25 -3.08
N ARG A 35 14.39 6.50 -3.30
CA ARG A 35 14.17 7.04 -4.65
C ARG A 35 15.45 7.10 -5.47
N SER A 36 16.61 7.35 -4.86
CA SER A 36 17.91 7.30 -5.53
C SER A 36 18.28 5.90 -6.05
N MET A 37 17.66 4.86 -5.51
CA MET A 37 17.80 3.47 -5.99
C MET A 37 16.76 3.08 -7.07
N GLY A 38 15.97 4.03 -7.56
CA GLY A 38 14.91 3.78 -8.54
C GLY A 38 13.70 3.04 -7.96
N MET A 39 13.49 3.13 -6.65
CA MET A 39 12.37 2.51 -5.95
C MET A 39 11.41 3.57 -5.40
N GLU A 40 10.14 3.20 -5.20
CA GLU A 40 9.16 4.05 -4.54
C GLU A 40 8.78 3.47 -3.17
N PRO A 41 8.87 4.25 -2.07
CA PRO A 41 8.41 3.83 -0.76
C PRO A 41 6.89 3.88 -0.69
N ILE A 42 6.28 2.81 -0.20
CA ILE A 42 4.83 2.65 -0.10
C ILE A 42 4.42 2.58 1.37
N GLN A 43 3.45 3.40 1.75
CA GLN A 43 2.80 3.39 3.05
C GLN A 43 1.37 2.80 2.92
N TRP A 44 0.55 2.90 3.94
CA TRP A 44 -0.85 2.50 3.97
C TRP A 44 -1.68 3.54 4.73
N ASP A 45 -2.97 3.59 4.45
CA ASP A 45 -3.94 4.43 5.17
C ASP A 45 -4.95 3.61 5.97
N VAL A 46 -5.13 2.33 5.64
CA VAL A 46 -6.00 1.42 6.38
C VAL A 46 -5.20 0.26 6.96
N ASP A 47 -5.05 0.23 8.28
CA ASP A 47 -4.43 -0.86 9.00
C ASP A 47 -5.52 -1.82 9.53
N SER A 48 -5.48 -3.06 9.08
CA SER A 48 -6.41 -4.12 9.51
C SER A 48 -6.24 -4.47 10.99
N LEU A 49 -5.04 -4.30 11.55
CA LEU A 49 -4.62 -4.78 12.87
C LEU A 49 -4.85 -6.28 13.08
N ASP A 50 -4.83 -7.05 12.02
CA ASP A 50 -5.07 -8.50 12.00
C ASP A 50 -4.07 -9.29 12.88
N TRP A 51 -2.88 -8.75 13.10
CA TRP A 51 -1.86 -9.30 13.99
C TRP A 51 -2.26 -9.31 15.49
N LYS A 52 -3.35 -8.59 15.85
CA LYS A 52 -3.90 -8.57 17.21
C LYS A 52 -4.86 -9.73 17.49
N ASP A 53 -4.92 -10.73 16.63
CA ASP A 53 -5.80 -11.90 16.74
C ASP A 53 -7.28 -11.55 16.88
N TYR A 54 -7.71 -10.43 16.25
CA TYR A 54 -9.12 -10.13 16.11
C TYR A 54 -9.81 -11.19 15.26
N ASP A 55 -11.08 -11.49 15.57
CA ASP A 55 -11.90 -12.38 14.75
C ASP A 55 -12.13 -11.82 13.34
N ALA A 56 -12.50 -12.70 12.41
CA ALA A 56 -12.69 -12.35 11.00
C ALA A 56 -13.70 -11.22 10.79
N ASP A 57 -14.79 -11.21 11.56
CA ASP A 57 -15.83 -10.18 11.48
C ASP A 57 -15.30 -8.81 11.93
N THR A 58 -14.49 -8.78 12.96
CA THR A 58 -13.86 -7.55 13.46
C THR A 58 -12.85 -6.99 12.45
N ILE A 59 -12.01 -7.86 11.85
CA ILE A 59 -11.08 -7.47 10.80
C ILE A 59 -11.86 -6.91 9.59
N CYS A 60 -12.92 -7.61 9.16
CA CYS A 60 -13.75 -7.18 8.05
C CYS A 60 -14.35 -5.79 8.28
N ARG A 61 -15.06 -5.59 9.40
CA ARG A 61 -15.64 -4.29 9.75
C ARG A 61 -14.61 -3.18 9.84
N ARG A 62 -13.43 -3.49 10.39
CA ARG A 62 -12.35 -2.51 10.56
C ARG A 62 -11.84 -2.01 9.21
N VAL A 63 -11.67 -2.89 8.25
CA VAL A 63 -11.21 -2.54 6.91
C VAL A 63 -12.32 -1.82 6.14
N THR A 64 -13.47 -2.43 5.98
CA THR A 64 -14.55 -1.92 5.13
C THR A 64 -15.12 -0.58 5.60
N SER A 65 -15.06 -0.28 6.91
CA SER A 65 -15.52 1.01 7.44
C SER A 65 -14.56 2.18 7.17
N LYS A 66 -13.34 1.92 6.71
CA LYS A 66 -12.29 2.95 6.54
C LYS A 66 -11.82 3.14 5.11
N VAL A 67 -12.01 2.12 4.27
CA VAL A 67 -11.58 2.17 2.88
C VAL A 67 -12.29 3.30 2.14
N GLN A 68 -11.53 4.01 1.34
CA GLN A 68 -11.99 5.03 0.39
C GLN A 68 -11.24 4.86 -0.94
N PRO A 69 -11.69 5.47 -2.04
CA PRO A 69 -10.96 5.38 -3.31
C PRO A 69 -9.49 5.77 -3.16
N GLY A 70 -8.58 4.91 -3.67
CA GLY A 70 -7.14 5.08 -3.55
C GLY A 70 -6.53 4.59 -2.23
N SER A 71 -7.29 3.94 -1.36
CA SER A 71 -6.77 3.33 -0.12
C SER A 71 -5.79 2.20 -0.39
N ILE A 72 -4.77 2.12 0.45
CA ILE A 72 -3.86 0.97 0.57
C ILE A 72 -4.11 0.32 1.92
N VAL A 73 -4.54 -0.93 1.90
CA VAL A 73 -4.88 -1.70 3.11
C VAL A 73 -3.70 -2.58 3.51
N LEU A 74 -3.29 -2.50 4.77
CA LEU A 74 -2.25 -3.35 5.34
C LEU A 74 -2.84 -4.59 6.00
N PHE A 75 -2.30 -5.75 5.62
CA PHE A 75 -2.45 -7.03 6.31
C PHE A 75 -1.07 -7.59 6.66
N HIS A 76 -1.03 -8.51 7.63
CA HIS A 76 0.23 -9.08 8.11
C HIS A 76 0.33 -10.57 7.76
N ASN A 77 1.55 -11.04 7.56
CA ASN A 77 1.83 -12.47 7.46
C ASN A 77 1.62 -13.15 8.82
N ALA A 78 1.24 -14.42 8.79
CA ALA A 78 1.00 -15.25 9.97
C ALA A 78 -0.13 -14.75 10.91
N ALA A 79 -0.97 -13.81 10.49
CA ALA A 79 -2.18 -13.44 11.20
C ALA A 79 -3.23 -14.56 11.06
N LEU A 80 -3.79 -15.01 12.20
CA LEU A 80 -4.58 -16.24 12.26
C LEU A 80 -5.90 -16.17 11.48
N HIS A 81 -6.57 -15.02 11.51
CA HIS A 81 -7.93 -14.86 10.99
C HIS A 81 -8.02 -14.08 9.67
N THR A 82 -6.89 -13.63 9.13
CA THR A 82 -6.87 -12.91 7.84
C THR A 82 -7.37 -13.77 6.67
N PRO A 83 -6.97 -15.04 6.53
CA PRO A 83 -7.50 -15.90 5.46
C PRO A 83 -9.02 -16.09 5.52
N GLU A 84 -9.59 -16.10 6.73
CA GLU A 84 -11.03 -16.22 6.95
C GLU A 84 -11.77 -14.90 6.64
N ALA A 85 -11.18 -13.75 7.01
CA ALA A 85 -11.76 -12.42 6.80
C ALA A 85 -11.72 -11.96 5.33
N LEU A 86 -10.67 -12.32 4.62
CA LEU A 86 -10.35 -11.75 3.31
C LEU A 86 -11.47 -11.93 2.25
N PRO A 87 -12.12 -13.10 2.08
CA PRO A 87 -13.19 -13.25 1.13
C PRO A 87 -14.34 -12.26 1.36
N ALA A 88 -14.79 -12.11 2.61
CA ALA A 88 -15.87 -11.19 2.96
C ALA A 88 -15.48 -9.72 2.74
N ILE A 89 -14.23 -9.36 3.00
CA ILE A 89 -13.70 -8.03 2.72
C ILE A 89 -13.74 -7.75 1.22
N LEU A 90 -13.23 -8.66 0.39
CA LEU A 90 -13.20 -8.50 -1.05
C LEU A 90 -14.61 -8.41 -1.64
N ASP A 91 -15.54 -9.27 -1.21
CA ASP A 91 -16.93 -9.23 -1.65
C ASP A 91 -17.60 -7.90 -1.30
N CYS A 92 -17.38 -7.40 -0.08
CA CYS A 92 -17.92 -6.11 0.35
C CYS A 92 -17.38 -4.96 -0.52
N LEU A 93 -16.06 -4.90 -0.72
CA LEU A 93 -15.44 -3.84 -1.52
C LEU A 93 -15.90 -3.86 -2.98
N ILE A 94 -16.00 -5.04 -3.60
CA ILE A 94 -16.47 -5.19 -4.97
C ILE A 94 -17.96 -4.77 -5.08
N ASN A 95 -18.80 -5.17 -4.13
CA ASN A 95 -20.21 -4.78 -4.10
C ASN A 95 -20.39 -3.28 -3.87
N ASP A 96 -19.50 -2.63 -3.15
CA ASP A 96 -19.47 -1.18 -2.96
C ASP A 96 -18.89 -0.41 -4.18
N GLY A 97 -18.51 -1.12 -5.24
CA GLY A 97 -18.04 -0.54 -6.50
C GLY A 97 -16.53 -0.27 -6.55
N TYR A 98 -15.75 -0.76 -5.58
CA TYR A 98 -14.30 -0.67 -5.65
C TYR A 98 -13.71 -1.69 -6.62
N THR A 99 -12.63 -1.28 -7.28
CA THR A 99 -11.76 -2.18 -8.04
C THR A 99 -10.47 -2.39 -7.27
N VAL A 100 -10.14 -3.64 -6.96
CA VAL A 100 -8.88 -4.00 -6.32
C VAL A 100 -7.81 -4.16 -7.38
N VAL A 101 -6.73 -3.40 -7.26
CA VAL A 101 -5.64 -3.36 -8.25
C VAL A 101 -4.27 -3.55 -7.58
N PRO A 102 -3.24 -4.00 -8.31
CA PRO A 102 -1.87 -3.97 -7.83
C PRO A 102 -1.42 -2.53 -7.49
N ILE A 103 -0.51 -2.39 -6.51
CA ILE A 103 0.03 -1.08 -6.11
C ILE A 103 0.57 -0.29 -7.31
N SER A 104 1.24 -0.95 -8.25
CA SER A 104 1.78 -0.33 -9.46
C SER A 104 0.73 0.30 -10.40
N GLN A 105 -0.54 -0.07 -10.22
CA GLN A 105 -1.67 0.54 -10.96
C GLN A 105 -2.42 1.57 -10.12
N LEU A 106 -2.14 1.65 -8.82
CA LEU A 106 -2.80 2.57 -7.90
C LEU A 106 -2.02 3.87 -7.73
N ILE A 107 -0.69 3.79 -7.63
CA ILE A 107 0.16 4.97 -7.49
C ILE A 107 0.15 5.82 -8.75
N LEU A 108 0.21 7.13 -8.57
CA LEU A 108 0.17 8.08 -9.67
C LEU A 108 1.53 8.20 -10.36
N ASP A 109 1.50 8.36 -11.67
CA ASP A 109 2.65 8.84 -12.43
C ASP A 109 2.87 10.35 -12.19
N PRO A 110 4.14 10.84 -12.17
CA PRO A 110 4.40 12.28 -12.07
C PRO A 110 3.77 13.06 -13.24
N PRO A 111 3.31 14.31 -13.02
CA PRO A 111 3.42 15.09 -11.79
C PRO A 111 2.29 14.83 -10.79
N TYR A 112 2.63 14.68 -9.51
CA TYR A 112 1.68 14.57 -8.40
C TYR A 112 2.19 15.31 -7.17
N THR A 113 1.33 15.57 -6.21
CA THR A 113 1.66 16.06 -4.87
C THR A 113 1.37 14.98 -3.84
N ILE A 114 2.04 15.03 -2.68
CA ILE A 114 1.80 14.11 -1.56
C ILE A 114 1.43 14.95 -0.34
N ASP A 115 0.36 14.62 0.36
CA ASP A 115 -0.02 15.25 1.60
C ASP A 115 0.75 14.69 2.81
N HIS A 116 0.49 15.25 3.99
CA HIS A 116 1.13 14.84 5.24
C HIS A 116 0.79 13.40 5.68
N THR A 117 -0.22 12.78 5.08
CA THR A 117 -0.59 11.39 5.33
C THR A 117 0.12 10.41 4.38
N GLY A 118 0.86 10.91 3.38
CA GLY A 118 1.48 10.13 2.34
C GLY A 118 0.57 9.83 1.14
N ARG A 119 -0.64 10.43 1.08
CA ARG A 119 -1.57 10.24 -0.02
C ARG A 119 -1.17 11.08 -1.22
N GLN A 120 -1.18 10.47 -2.40
CA GLN A 120 -0.89 11.14 -3.67
C GLN A 120 -2.14 11.81 -4.24
N PHE A 121 -1.96 13.00 -4.82
CA PHE A 121 -2.97 13.76 -5.56
C PHE A 121 -2.40 14.18 -6.92
N PRO A 122 -3.17 14.11 -8.00
CA PRO A 122 -2.72 14.67 -9.27
C PRO A 122 -2.32 16.12 -9.09
N ALA A 123 -1.19 16.53 -9.67
CA ALA A 123 -0.84 17.95 -9.70
C ALA A 123 -1.91 18.71 -10.51
N GLU A 124 -2.38 19.85 -9.97
CA GLU A 124 -3.27 20.71 -10.73
C GLU A 124 -2.56 21.15 -12.01
N THR A 125 -3.15 20.86 -13.15
CA THR A 125 -2.72 21.44 -14.43
C THR A 125 -3.04 22.93 -14.38
N VAL A 126 -1.99 23.75 -14.14
CA VAL A 126 -2.13 25.20 -14.32
C VAL A 126 -2.47 25.43 -15.79
N SER A 127 -3.74 25.64 -16.08
CA SER A 127 -4.19 26.08 -17.41
C SER A 127 -3.66 27.50 -17.61
N THR A 128 -2.52 27.64 -18.28
CA THR A 128 -2.05 28.94 -18.77
C THR A 128 -3.00 29.36 -19.90
N THR A 129 -3.96 30.22 -19.57
CA THR A 129 -4.70 31.05 -20.54
C THR A 129 -3.84 32.17 -21.04
#